data_3b7e7ac1038022cedde64e75a0b4d056
#
_entry.id   3b7e7ac1038022cedde64e75a0b4d056
#
_cell.length_a   1.000
_cell.length_b   1.000
_cell.length_c   1.000
_cell.angle_alpha   90.00
_cell.angle_beta   90.00
_cell.angle_gamma   90.00
#
_symmetry.space_group_name_H-M   'P 1'
#
loop_
_entity.id
_entity.type
_entity.pdbx_description
1 polymer ?
#
loop_
_entity_poly.entity_id
_entity_poly.type
_entity_poly.pdbx_seq_one_letter_code
_entity_poly.pdbx_strand_id
1 'polypeptide(L)'
;MTAAVHPGENTLTVQVYRFSSGSWLEDQDFWRMSGLFRSVELFTKPEVHLEDVFVKQSFADDFSSATVTFDCKVSGAGTISVVFDGEEQSAAVGEPAEYDSGVVFGKGEADPDVEEDVQDVSFTFAVTNPALWSAEEPSLYTAEICLEQGGSVAERTELPVGLRRFELRDRQMLLNGKRIVFQGVNRHEWSCRTGRTVSREEMEWDVRNLKAHNVNAVRTSHYPNDPYFLHLCDVYGLYVIGETNLESHGTWQKLGADGSDEWTLPGARPEWRDAVLARAEAMLERDKNHPAILIWSCGNESHGGRTLWEMSQYFRTADPSRLVHYEGIFWDRTWPDTSDMESQMYTPVADIKKFLAEHPEKPFIMCEYSHAMGNSCGGITDYTEYAYEELLYQGGFIWEYMDHGIAVTDPDGKPGFAYGGDFGDRPTDREFCVDGLVLPDRRNTPKMDAVKAAYAPLKITLTDTEAVIENRNLFTDLSAYDLVFASSVTGKPQRRAMLRADCKPGETEHIPFPFALPEAGLACMTVTAVQWGCKARHSGGL
;
A
#
# COMPACT_ATOMS: atom_id res chain seq x y z
N MET A 1 -25.30 -8.85 -19.09
CA MET A 1 -26.53 -8.37 -18.43
C MET A 1 -27.47 -7.62 -19.38
N THR A 2 -26.98 -6.92 -20.39
CA THR A 2 -27.79 -6.07 -21.30
C THR A 2 -29.02 -6.81 -21.91
N ALA A 3 -28.85 -8.05 -22.35
CA ALA A 3 -29.94 -8.86 -22.92
C ALA A 3 -31.03 -9.26 -21.91
N ALA A 4 -30.77 -9.17 -20.60
CA ALA A 4 -31.70 -9.54 -19.54
C ALA A 4 -32.47 -8.35 -18.96
N VAL A 5 -32.04 -7.12 -19.28
CA VAL A 5 -32.64 -5.88 -18.79
C VAL A 5 -33.77 -5.45 -19.70
N HIS A 6 -34.91 -5.05 -19.15
CA HIS A 6 -36.07 -4.56 -19.88
C HIS A 6 -36.58 -3.22 -19.31
N PRO A 7 -37.34 -2.43 -20.11
CA PRO A 7 -37.96 -1.21 -19.60
C PRO A 7 -38.87 -1.48 -18.39
N GLY A 8 -38.75 -0.68 -17.34
CA GLY A 8 -39.51 -0.80 -16.11
C GLY A 8 -38.70 -1.39 -14.96
N GLU A 9 -39.38 -2.08 -14.06
CA GLU A 9 -38.75 -2.67 -12.88
C GLU A 9 -37.97 -3.94 -13.24
N ASN A 10 -36.70 -4.02 -12.79
CA ASN A 10 -35.84 -5.18 -12.93
C ASN A 10 -35.39 -5.61 -11.54
N THR A 11 -35.23 -6.90 -11.32
CA THR A 11 -34.74 -7.48 -10.06
C THR A 11 -33.42 -8.16 -10.28
N LEU A 12 -32.39 -7.70 -9.54
CA LEU A 12 -31.09 -8.36 -9.44
C LEU A 12 -31.02 -9.14 -8.12
N THR A 13 -30.77 -10.46 -8.22
CA THR A 13 -30.55 -11.31 -7.05
C THR A 13 -29.10 -11.76 -7.01
N VAL A 14 -28.41 -11.47 -5.90
CA VAL A 14 -27.03 -11.90 -5.63
C VAL A 14 -27.07 -12.91 -4.50
N GLN A 15 -26.54 -14.11 -4.72
CA GLN A 15 -26.43 -15.15 -3.70
C GLN A 15 -24.98 -15.32 -3.30
N VAL A 16 -24.68 -15.08 -2.01
CA VAL A 16 -23.36 -15.24 -1.43
C VAL A 16 -23.38 -16.40 -0.45
N TYR A 17 -22.47 -17.35 -0.65
CA TYR A 17 -22.28 -18.48 0.26
C TYR A 17 -21.26 -18.14 1.32
N ARG A 18 -21.55 -18.43 2.58
CA ARG A 18 -20.62 -18.22 3.70
C ARG A 18 -19.37 -19.09 3.57
N PHE A 19 -19.51 -20.30 3.08
CA PHE A 19 -18.42 -21.23 2.85
C PHE A 19 -18.40 -21.68 1.40
N SER A 20 -17.24 -21.61 0.79
CA SER A 20 -16.99 -22.02 -0.60
C SER A 20 -15.57 -22.59 -0.70
N SER A 21 -15.13 -23.01 -1.87
CA SER A 21 -13.73 -23.35 -2.10
C SER A 21 -12.79 -22.19 -1.78
N GLY A 22 -13.22 -20.93 -2.04
CA GLY A 22 -12.47 -19.73 -1.70
C GLY A 22 -12.17 -19.59 -0.21
N SER A 23 -13.01 -20.13 0.69
CA SER A 23 -12.79 -20.07 2.14
C SER A 23 -11.50 -20.76 2.60
N TRP A 24 -10.93 -21.66 1.80
CA TRP A 24 -9.65 -22.33 2.07
C TRP A 24 -8.43 -21.45 1.72
N LEU A 25 -8.64 -20.40 0.93
CA LEU A 25 -7.61 -19.45 0.52
C LEU A 25 -7.81 -18.06 1.16
N GLU A 26 -8.80 -17.90 2.04
CA GLU A 26 -9.16 -16.64 2.70
C GLU A 26 -9.32 -16.86 4.21
N ASP A 27 -8.28 -17.43 4.80
CA ASP A 27 -8.25 -17.89 6.21
C ASP A 27 -7.46 -16.92 7.10
N GLN A 28 -7.68 -15.60 6.91
CA GLN A 28 -7.02 -14.55 7.69
C GLN A 28 -7.39 -14.62 9.17
N ASP A 29 -6.45 -14.29 10.05
CA ASP A 29 -6.64 -14.08 11.48
C ASP A 29 -7.51 -12.83 11.72
N PHE A 30 -8.82 -13.01 11.47
CA PHE A 30 -9.77 -11.92 11.36
C PHE A 30 -11.20 -12.43 11.59
N TRP A 31 -12.16 -11.52 11.73
CA TRP A 31 -13.57 -11.87 11.79
C TRP A 31 -14.01 -12.70 10.58
N ARG A 32 -14.69 -13.82 10.82
CA ARG A 32 -15.22 -14.72 9.78
C ARG A 32 -16.57 -14.21 9.26
N MET A 33 -16.55 -13.04 8.66
CA MET A 33 -17.73 -12.42 8.06
C MET A 33 -17.93 -12.88 6.61
N SER A 34 -19.18 -12.81 6.14
CA SER A 34 -19.55 -13.10 4.75
C SER A 34 -20.60 -12.09 4.27
N GLY A 35 -20.88 -12.08 2.98
CA GLY A 35 -21.84 -11.19 2.35
C GLY A 35 -21.16 -10.14 1.47
N LEU A 36 -21.92 -9.12 1.09
CA LEU A 36 -21.44 -7.99 0.29
C LEU A 36 -21.00 -6.87 1.24
N PHE A 37 -19.71 -6.55 1.26
CA PHE A 37 -19.13 -5.57 2.16
C PHE A 37 -18.64 -4.29 1.45
N ARG A 38 -18.72 -4.26 0.12
CA ARG A 38 -18.45 -3.07 -0.71
C ARG A 38 -19.66 -2.74 -1.57
N SER A 39 -19.66 -1.56 -2.18
CA SER A 39 -20.74 -1.08 -3.03
C SER A 39 -21.06 -2.04 -4.16
N VAL A 40 -22.35 -2.14 -4.50
CA VAL A 40 -22.84 -2.78 -5.73
C VAL A 40 -23.27 -1.66 -6.64
N GLU A 41 -22.61 -1.54 -7.78
CA GLU A 41 -22.85 -0.47 -8.73
C GLU A 41 -23.42 -1.04 -10.03
N LEU A 42 -24.36 -0.32 -10.62
CA LEU A 42 -24.88 -0.59 -11.95
C LEU A 42 -24.52 0.61 -12.83
N PHE A 43 -23.76 0.34 -13.87
CA PHE A 43 -23.40 1.37 -14.84
C PHE A 43 -23.71 0.89 -16.27
N THR A 44 -23.86 1.84 -17.17
CA THR A 44 -24.00 1.58 -18.60
C THR A 44 -22.77 2.13 -19.29
N LYS A 45 -22.24 1.38 -20.25
CA LYS A 45 -21.19 1.85 -21.14
C LYS A 45 -21.83 2.33 -22.46
N PRO A 46 -21.32 3.42 -23.09
CA PRO A 46 -21.68 3.79 -24.45
C PRO A 46 -21.18 2.73 -25.44
N GLU A 47 -21.60 2.82 -26.70
CA GLU A 47 -21.17 1.88 -27.76
C GLU A 47 -19.64 1.95 -27.97
N VAL A 48 -19.09 3.18 -27.92
CA VAL A 48 -17.63 3.40 -27.90
C VAL A 48 -17.22 3.73 -26.49
N HIS A 49 -16.38 2.89 -25.89
CA HIS A 49 -15.96 3.07 -24.50
C HIS A 49 -14.54 2.54 -24.24
N LEU A 50 -13.95 3.01 -23.15
CA LEU A 50 -12.67 2.56 -22.65
C LEU A 50 -12.87 1.26 -21.84
N GLU A 51 -12.22 0.18 -22.29
CA GLU A 51 -12.19 -1.08 -21.55
C GLU A 51 -11.09 -1.11 -20.52
N ASP A 52 -9.92 -0.59 -20.86
CA ASP A 52 -8.75 -0.59 -19.99
C ASP A 52 -7.78 0.53 -20.35
N VAL A 53 -7.01 0.97 -19.36
CA VAL A 53 -5.85 1.82 -19.54
C VAL A 53 -4.73 1.37 -18.62
N PHE A 54 -3.52 1.23 -19.14
CA PHE A 54 -2.32 0.97 -18.35
C PHE A 54 -1.28 2.06 -18.59
N VAL A 55 -0.90 2.77 -17.52
CA VAL A 55 0.11 3.83 -17.57
C VAL A 55 1.48 3.23 -17.31
N LYS A 56 2.35 3.28 -18.30
CA LYS A 56 3.75 2.83 -18.22
C LYS A 56 4.69 4.02 -18.24
N GLN A 57 5.82 3.90 -17.55
CA GLN A 57 6.77 5.00 -17.43
C GLN A 57 8.20 4.51 -17.47
N SER A 58 9.05 5.33 -18.11
CA SER A 58 10.50 5.15 -18.08
C SER A 58 11.18 6.50 -17.87
N PHE A 59 12.40 6.50 -17.35
CA PHE A 59 13.11 7.70 -16.92
C PHE A 59 14.56 7.68 -17.44
N ALA A 60 15.09 8.86 -17.74
CA ALA A 60 16.52 9.05 -17.82
C ALA A 60 17.18 8.70 -16.48
N ASP A 61 18.47 8.29 -16.50
CA ASP A 61 19.18 7.86 -15.29
C ASP A 61 19.28 8.96 -14.22
N ASP A 62 19.33 10.22 -14.65
CA ASP A 62 19.40 11.41 -13.81
C ASP A 62 18.02 12.03 -13.52
N PHE A 63 16.94 11.39 -13.95
CA PHE A 63 15.56 11.86 -13.84
C PHE A 63 15.27 13.22 -14.51
N SER A 64 16.13 13.67 -15.43
CA SER A 64 15.92 14.93 -16.18
C SER A 64 14.76 14.83 -17.17
N SER A 65 14.34 13.61 -17.53
CA SER A 65 13.17 13.38 -18.39
C SER A 65 12.48 12.07 -18.05
N ALA A 66 11.20 11.99 -18.37
CA ALA A 66 10.38 10.79 -18.33
C ALA A 66 9.66 10.58 -19.66
N THR A 67 9.42 9.33 -19.99
CA THR A 67 8.51 8.92 -21.06
C THR A 67 7.32 8.23 -20.40
N VAL A 68 6.10 8.69 -20.71
CA VAL A 68 4.86 8.16 -20.17
C VAL A 68 4.03 7.61 -21.31
N THR A 69 3.65 6.34 -21.24
CA THR A 69 2.85 5.65 -22.26
C THR A 69 1.53 5.23 -21.66
N PHE A 70 0.44 5.58 -22.33
CA PHE A 70 -0.92 5.13 -22.04
C PHE A 70 -1.28 4.03 -23.03
N ASP A 71 -1.28 2.79 -22.57
CA ASP A 71 -1.80 1.66 -23.35
C ASP A 71 -3.29 1.53 -23.05
N CYS A 72 -4.12 1.86 -24.04
CA CYS A 72 -5.57 1.89 -23.95
C CYS A 72 -6.19 0.73 -24.72
N LYS A 73 -7.23 0.10 -24.15
CA LYS A 73 -8.09 -0.84 -24.84
C LYS A 73 -9.45 -0.18 -25.04
N VAL A 74 -9.91 -0.15 -26.28
CA VAL A 74 -11.14 0.57 -26.67
C VAL A 74 -12.07 -0.37 -27.41
N SER A 75 -13.33 -0.41 -27.00
CA SER A 75 -14.42 -1.06 -27.75
C SER A 75 -15.13 -0.06 -28.65
N GLY A 76 -15.55 -0.52 -29.85
CA GLY A 76 -16.32 0.26 -30.81
C GLY A 76 -15.49 1.19 -31.71
N ALA A 77 -16.17 1.94 -32.59
CA ALA A 77 -15.56 2.79 -33.59
C ALA A 77 -15.74 4.29 -33.26
N GLY A 78 -14.63 5.05 -33.27
CA GLY A 78 -14.65 6.48 -32.92
C GLY A 78 -13.27 7.12 -32.96
N THR A 79 -13.05 8.10 -32.12
CA THR A 79 -11.75 8.73 -31.92
C THR A 79 -11.43 8.74 -30.43
N ILE A 80 -10.26 8.26 -30.04
CA ILE A 80 -9.72 8.40 -28.69
C ILE A 80 -8.69 9.52 -28.68
N SER A 81 -8.73 10.38 -27.67
CA SER A 81 -7.66 11.36 -27.39
C SER A 81 -7.20 11.24 -25.94
N VAL A 82 -5.92 11.53 -25.72
CA VAL A 82 -5.30 11.64 -24.39
C VAL A 82 -4.64 13.01 -24.29
N VAL A 83 -4.99 13.76 -23.25
CA VAL A 83 -4.32 15.01 -22.87
C VAL A 83 -3.48 14.74 -21.64
N PHE A 84 -2.16 15.00 -21.74
CA PHE A 84 -1.24 14.81 -20.64
C PHE A 84 -0.14 15.87 -20.67
N ASP A 85 0.18 16.48 -19.52
CA ASP A 85 1.21 17.54 -19.37
C ASP A 85 1.09 18.70 -20.40
N GLY A 86 -0.15 19.03 -20.78
CA GLY A 86 -0.47 20.12 -21.74
C GLY A 86 -0.34 19.74 -23.22
N GLU A 87 0.00 18.50 -23.55
CA GLU A 87 0.02 17.94 -24.90
C GLU A 87 -1.20 17.05 -25.13
N GLU A 88 -1.77 17.12 -26.35
CA GLU A 88 -2.88 16.28 -26.78
C GLU A 88 -2.42 15.37 -27.93
N GLN A 89 -2.71 14.08 -27.83
CA GLN A 89 -2.55 13.11 -28.90
C GLN A 89 -3.88 12.40 -29.15
N SER A 90 -4.18 12.07 -30.41
CA SER A 90 -5.42 11.39 -30.78
C SER A 90 -5.21 10.33 -31.85
N ALA A 91 -6.08 9.33 -31.86
CA ALA A 91 -6.10 8.26 -32.84
C ALA A 91 -7.55 7.87 -33.18
N ALA A 92 -7.76 7.50 -34.44
CA ALA A 92 -9.03 6.88 -34.83
C ALA A 92 -9.01 5.41 -34.40
N VAL A 93 -10.11 4.96 -33.82
CA VAL A 93 -10.44 3.56 -33.59
C VAL A 93 -11.58 3.20 -34.54
N GLY A 94 -11.41 2.14 -35.29
CA GLY A 94 -12.38 1.75 -36.32
C GLY A 94 -12.88 0.33 -36.07
N GLU A 95 -13.81 -0.14 -36.91
CA GLU A 95 -14.11 -1.56 -36.95
C GLU A 95 -12.80 -2.33 -37.29
N PRO A 96 -12.55 -3.48 -36.62
CA PRO A 96 -11.35 -4.27 -36.92
C PRO A 96 -11.34 -4.60 -38.42
N ALA A 97 -10.15 -4.53 -39.02
CA ALA A 97 -9.98 -4.97 -40.41
C ALA A 97 -10.47 -6.42 -40.51
N GLU A 98 -11.36 -6.73 -41.49
CA GLU A 98 -11.78 -8.09 -41.75
C GLU A 98 -10.55 -9.00 -41.77
N TYR A 99 -10.44 -9.90 -40.80
CA TYR A 99 -9.33 -10.84 -40.70
C TYR A 99 -9.55 -11.90 -41.79
N ASP A 100 -8.75 -11.84 -42.84
CA ASP A 100 -8.69 -12.92 -43.86
C ASP A 100 -8.25 -14.21 -43.15
N SER A 101 -9.21 -15.12 -42.94
CA SER A 101 -9.07 -16.34 -42.14
C SER A 101 -8.17 -17.37 -42.81
N GLY A 102 -6.86 -17.13 -42.81
CA GLY A 102 -5.84 -18.11 -43.14
C GLY A 102 -5.17 -18.65 -41.88
N VAL A 103 -5.57 -19.85 -41.44
CA VAL A 103 -4.93 -20.72 -40.44
C VAL A 103 -5.38 -20.50 -38.97
N VAL A 104 -6.32 -21.31 -38.55
CA VAL A 104 -6.74 -21.53 -37.15
C VAL A 104 -5.73 -22.46 -36.47
N PHE A 105 -4.97 -21.97 -35.47
CA PHE A 105 -4.39 -22.82 -34.42
C PHE A 105 -5.30 -22.81 -33.21
N GLY A 106 -5.62 -24.02 -32.73
CA GLY A 106 -6.66 -24.34 -31.75
C GLY A 106 -6.70 -23.41 -30.54
N LYS A 107 -7.81 -22.70 -30.41
CA LYS A 107 -8.27 -22.06 -29.20
C LYS A 107 -9.05 -23.10 -28.38
N GLY A 108 -8.81 -23.15 -27.06
CA GLY A 108 -9.79 -23.70 -26.13
C GLY A 108 -11.11 -22.98 -26.34
N GLU A 109 -12.21 -23.65 -26.04
CA GLU A 109 -13.58 -23.15 -26.24
C GLU A 109 -13.69 -21.78 -25.54
N ALA A 110 -13.64 -20.70 -26.32
CA ALA A 110 -13.99 -19.36 -25.89
C ALA A 110 -15.51 -19.33 -25.67
N ASP A 111 -15.94 -18.62 -24.64
CA ASP A 111 -17.36 -18.33 -24.42
C ASP A 111 -17.90 -17.63 -25.69
N PRO A 112 -18.87 -18.21 -26.37
CA PRO A 112 -19.35 -17.68 -27.66
C PRO A 112 -20.08 -16.33 -27.55
N ASP A 113 -20.20 -15.75 -26.33
CA ASP A 113 -20.90 -14.49 -26.08
C ASP A 113 -19.98 -13.27 -25.85
N VAL A 114 -18.65 -13.37 -26.01
CA VAL A 114 -17.69 -12.26 -25.82
C VAL A 114 -16.63 -12.25 -26.93
N GLU A 115 -17.01 -11.89 -28.14
CA GLU A 115 -16.10 -11.20 -29.08
C GLU A 115 -16.52 -9.72 -29.12
N GLU A 116 -16.14 -8.95 -28.10
CA GLU A 116 -16.09 -7.50 -28.24
C GLU A 116 -14.86 -7.16 -29.08
N ASP A 117 -15.05 -6.36 -30.14
CA ASP A 117 -14.00 -5.85 -31.02
C ASP A 117 -13.15 -4.81 -30.24
N VAL A 118 -12.27 -5.30 -29.36
CA VAL A 118 -11.38 -4.47 -28.54
C VAL A 118 -10.11 -4.17 -29.31
N GLN A 119 -9.76 -2.89 -29.42
CA GLN A 119 -8.59 -2.40 -30.11
C GLN A 119 -7.58 -1.85 -29.13
N ASP A 120 -6.29 -2.17 -29.32
CA ASP A 120 -5.18 -1.62 -28.57
C ASP A 120 -4.69 -0.33 -29.22
N VAL A 121 -4.58 0.74 -28.44
CA VAL A 121 -4.08 2.05 -28.87
C VAL A 121 -3.11 2.57 -27.81
N SER A 122 -1.93 3.04 -28.24
CA SER A 122 -0.91 3.57 -27.34
C SER A 122 -0.58 5.03 -27.64
N PHE A 123 -0.46 5.84 -26.59
CA PHE A 123 -0.04 7.24 -26.66
C PHE A 123 1.20 7.43 -25.80
N THR A 124 2.19 8.14 -26.33
CA THR A 124 3.49 8.30 -25.65
C THR A 124 3.86 9.79 -25.55
N PHE A 125 4.08 10.25 -24.32
CA PHE A 125 4.42 11.63 -23.99
C PHE A 125 5.81 11.71 -23.37
N ALA A 126 6.53 12.82 -23.68
CA ALA A 126 7.82 13.13 -23.08
C ALA A 126 7.66 14.27 -22.07
N VAL A 127 8.05 14.02 -20.83
CA VAL A 127 8.01 15.02 -19.75
C VAL A 127 9.44 15.44 -19.39
N THR A 128 9.71 16.74 -19.47
CA THR A 128 11.03 17.30 -19.14
C THR A 128 11.01 17.78 -17.68
N ASN A 129 12.04 17.43 -16.91
CA ASN A 129 12.15 17.73 -15.47
C ASN A 129 10.88 17.34 -14.70
N PRO A 130 10.47 16.06 -14.73
CA PRO A 130 9.21 15.63 -14.13
C PRO A 130 9.17 15.91 -12.63
N ALA A 131 8.01 16.33 -12.13
CA ALA A 131 7.71 16.34 -10.71
C ALA A 131 7.50 14.88 -10.26
N LEU A 132 8.48 14.32 -9.58
CA LEU A 132 8.44 12.92 -9.16
C LEU A 132 7.50 12.72 -7.96
N TRP A 133 6.79 11.60 -7.96
CA TRP A 133 5.95 11.19 -6.84
C TRP A 133 6.75 10.46 -5.75
N SER A 134 6.48 10.82 -4.50
CA SER A 134 6.97 10.11 -3.31
C SER A 134 6.01 10.29 -2.14
N ALA A 135 6.21 9.55 -1.03
CA ALA A 135 5.44 9.76 0.19
C ALA A 135 5.69 11.13 0.84
N GLU A 136 6.82 11.78 0.56
CA GLU A 136 7.15 13.12 1.05
C GLU A 136 6.61 14.22 0.12
N GLU A 137 6.65 13.97 -1.19
CA GLU A 137 6.18 14.87 -2.24
C GLU A 137 5.26 14.12 -3.20
N PRO A 138 3.96 13.96 -2.87
CA PRO A 138 3.01 13.17 -3.65
C PRO A 138 2.50 13.98 -4.86
N SER A 139 3.40 14.31 -5.79
CA SER A 139 3.09 15.05 -7.00
C SER A 139 2.31 14.18 -7.98
N LEU A 140 1.12 14.62 -8.36
CA LEU A 140 0.26 13.95 -9.34
C LEU A 140 0.02 14.84 -10.54
N TYR A 141 0.18 14.27 -11.71
CA TYR A 141 -0.33 14.80 -12.99
C TYR A 141 -1.75 14.30 -13.19
N THR A 142 -2.50 14.95 -14.07
CA THR A 142 -3.82 14.46 -14.52
C THR A 142 -3.73 14.15 -16.01
N ALA A 143 -4.12 12.94 -16.38
CA ALA A 143 -4.39 12.59 -17.76
C ALA A 143 -5.90 12.65 -18.00
N GLU A 144 -6.32 13.32 -19.06
CA GLU A 144 -7.71 13.30 -19.53
C GLU A 144 -7.78 12.40 -20.77
N ILE A 145 -8.64 11.38 -20.71
CA ILE A 145 -8.90 10.45 -21.81
C ILE A 145 -10.32 10.71 -22.29
N CYS A 146 -10.47 11.01 -23.58
CA CYS A 146 -11.75 11.33 -24.18
C CYS A 146 -12.02 10.41 -25.39
N LEU A 147 -13.20 9.85 -25.44
CA LEU A 147 -13.71 9.06 -26.55
C LEU A 147 -14.86 9.80 -27.24
N GLU A 148 -14.77 9.94 -28.55
CA GLU A 148 -15.77 10.62 -29.38
C GLU A 148 -16.34 9.67 -30.43
N GLN A 149 -17.65 9.75 -30.65
CA GLN A 149 -18.37 9.07 -31.71
C GLN A 149 -19.27 10.06 -32.46
N GLY A 150 -19.12 10.12 -33.77
CA GLY A 150 -19.95 11.02 -34.61
C GLY A 150 -19.82 12.50 -34.28
N GLY A 151 -18.67 12.94 -33.73
CA GLY A 151 -18.41 14.33 -33.33
C GLY A 151 -19.00 14.73 -31.98
N SER A 152 -19.41 13.76 -31.18
CA SER A 152 -19.90 13.96 -29.81
C SER A 152 -19.09 13.12 -28.83
N VAL A 153 -18.85 13.65 -27.62
CA VAL A 153 -18.20 12.92 -26.54
C VAL A 153 -19.06 11.75 -26.10
N ALA A 154 -18.55 10.55 -26.23
CA ALA A 154 -19.16 9.32 -25.76
C ALA A 154 -18.75 9.01 -24.31
N GLU A 155 -17.47 9.15 -23.99
CA GLU A 155 -16.92 8.92 -22.66
C GLU A 155 -15.76 9.89 -22.36
N ARG A 156 -15.62 10.31 -21.10
CA ARG A 156 -14.48 11.07 -20.61
C ARG A 156 -14.07 10.55 -19.25
N THR A 157 -12.77 10.31 -19.09
CA THR A 157 -12.17 9.81 -17.84
C THR A 157 -10.95 10.65 -17.48
N GLU A 158 -10.82 11.01 -16.20
CA GLU A 158 -9.63 11.62 -15.64
C GLU A 158 -8.86 10.59 -14.81
N LEU A 159 -7.55 10.50 -15.04
CA LEU A 159 -6.68 9.56 -14.35
C LEU A 159 -5.53 10.32 -13.67
N PRO A 160 -5.36 10.22 -12.34
CA PRO A 160 -4.20 10.75 -11.65
C PRO A 160 -2.96 9.88 -11.98
N VAL A 161 -1.86 10.53 -12.32
CA VAL A 161 -0.60 9.87 -12.71
C VAL A 161 0.54 10.38 -11.85
N GLY A 162 1.11 9.52 -11.02
CA GLY A 162 2.32 9.82 -10.26
C GLY A 162 3.55 9.24 -10.95
N LEU A 163 4.51 10.11 -11.28
CA LEU A 163 5.73 9.70 -11.98
C LEU A 163 6.79 9.27 -10.97
N ARG A 164 7.18 8.00 -11.00
CA ARG A 164 8.18 7.45 -10.10
C ARG A 164 8.89 6.24 -10.72
N ARG A 165 10.14 6.01 -10.33
CA ARG A 165 10.87 4.76 -10.58
C ARG A 165 11.13 4.04 -9.26
N PHE A 166 10.64 2.81 -9.14
CA PHE A 166 10.94 1.91 -8.03
C PHE A 166 11.68 0.69 -8.58
N GLU A 167 12.85 0.42 -8.05
CA GLU A 167 13.74 -0.59 -8.61
C GLU A 167 14.55 -1.32 -7.53
N LEU A 168 14.97 -2.54 -7.82
CA LEU A 168 15.97 -3.27 -7.06
C LEU A 168 17.33 -3.08 -7.76
N ARG A 169 18.26 -2.38 -7.12
CA ARG A 169 19.60 -2.16 -7.62
C ARG A 169 20.62 -2.32 -6.50
N ASP A 170 21.70 -3.06 -6.78
CA ASP A 170 22.75 -3.37 -5.81
C ASP A 170 22.20 -3.97 -4.50
N ARG A 171 21.17 -4.83 -4.61
CA ARG A 171 20.47 -5.48 -3.49
C ARG A 171 19.74 -4.49 -2.57
N GLN A 172 19.41 -3.31 -3.04
CA GLN A 172 18.64 -2.31 -2.32
C GLN A 172 17.41 -1.91 -3.12
N MET A 173 16.30 -1.69 -2.44
CA MET A 173 15.11 -1.11 -3.02
C MET A 173 15.27 0.41 -3.05
N LEU A 174 15.17 0.97 -4.25
CA LEU A 174 15.36 2.39 -4.50
C LEU A 174 14.07 3.01 -5.06
N LEU A 175 13.66 4.14 -4.49
CA LEU A 175 12.64 5.00 -5.05
C LEU A 175 13.31 6.26 -5.60
N ASN A 176 13.10 6.55 -6.88
CA ASN A 176 13.68 7.71 -7.56
C ASN A 176 15.19 7.83 -7.30
N GLY A 177 15.88 6.70 -7.32
CA GLY A 177 17.32 6.58 -7.11
C GLY A 177 17.79 6.68 -5.65
N LYS A 178 16.89 6.80 -4.67
CA LYS A 178 17.20 6.85 -3.24
C LYS A 178 16.78 5.58 -2.52
N ARG A 179 17.63 5.09 -1.60
CA ARG A 179 17.32 3.92 -0.77
C ARG A 179 16.15 4.21 0.15
N ILE A 180 15.06 3.46 -0.03
CA ILE A 180 13.86 3.59 0.81
C ILE A 180 14.03 2.84 2.15
N VAL A 181 13.42 3.38 3.21
CA VAL A 181 13.18 2.68 4.48
C VAL A 181 11.69 2.70 4.76
N PHE A 182 11.09 1.52 4.86
CA PHE A 182 9.67 1.39 5.20
C PHE A 182 9.46 1.60 6.70
N GLN A 183 8.68 2.61 7.02
CA GLN A 183 8.16 2.93 8.35
C GLN A 183 6.67 2.67 8.31
N GLY A 184 6.30 1.39 8.26
CA GLY A 184 4.99 0.92 7.87
C GLY A 184 4.13 0.37 9.00
N VAL A 185 2.86 0.17 8.65
CA VAL A 185 1.88 -0.58 9.44
C VAL A 185 1.13 -1.56 8.55
N ASN A 186 0.69 -2.67 9.12
CA ASN A 186 -0.31 -3.53 8.51
C ASN A 186 -1.69 -2.95 8.75
N ARG A 187 -2.59 -3.02 7.77
CA ARG A 187 -3.93 -2.45 7.89
C ARG A 187 -4.99 -3.39 7.34
N HIS A 188 -5.86 -3.85 8.22
CA HIS A 188 -7.16 -4.39 7.88
C HIS A 188 -8.18 -3.28 7.60
N GLU A 189 -9.19 -3.56 6.77
CA GLU A 189 -10.36 -2.68 6.60
C GLU A 189 -11.39 -2.96 7.68
N TRP A 190 -11.56 -2.02 8.62
CA TRP A 190 -12.46 -2.20 9.74
C TRP A 190 -13.20 -0.93 10.17
N SER A 191 -14.45 -1.11 10.54
CA SER A 191 -15.27 -0.13 11.24
C SER A 191 -15.95 -0.79 12.42
N CYS A 192 -15.86 -0.20 13.60
CA CYS A 192 -16.52 -0.75 14.79
C CYS A 192 -18.06 -0.76 14.71
N ARG A 193 -18.64 -0.12 13.71
CA ARG A 193 -20.08 -0.05 13.49
C ARG A 193 -20.57 -1.00 12.41
N THR A 194 -19.81 -1.15 11.35
CA THR A 194 -20.22 -1.83 10.12
C THR A 194 -19.30 -2.98 9.72
N GLY A 195 -18.33 -3.35 10.58
CA GLY A 195 -17.38 -4.44 10.32
C GLY A 195 -16.47 -4.12 9.15
N ARG A 196 -16.45 -4.96 8.13
CA ARG A 196 -15.59 -4.81 6.93
C ARG A 196 -16.06 -3.71 5.96
N THR A 197 -17.20 -3.09 6.19
CA THR A 197 -17.68 -1.96 5.39
C THR A 197 -17.16 -0.67 5.99
N VAL A 198 -16.16 -0.06 5.35
CA VAL A 198 -15.50 1.16 5.83
C VAL A 198 -15.98 2.35 5.01
N SER A 199 -16.34 3.45 5.68
CA SER A 199 -16.76 4.66 4.98
C SER A 199 -15.58 5.47 4.43
N ARG A 200 -15.84 6.37 3.48
CA ARG A 200 -14.81 7.26 2.92
C ARG A 200 -14.20 8.14 4.00
N GLU A 201 -15.00 8.65 4.93
CA GLU A 201 -14.55 9.49 6.05
C GLU A 201 -13.62 8.71 6.99
N GLU A 202 -13.91 7.42 7.23
CA GLU A 202 -13.06 6.55 8.04
C GLU A 202 -11.73 6.27 7.34
N MET A 203 -11.73 6.00 6.05
CA MET A 203 -10.50 5.80 5.26
C MET A 203 -9.65 7.07 5.22
N GLU A 204 -10.27 8.24 5.04
CA GLU A 204 -9.55 9.52 5.06
C GLU A 204 -8.95 9.82 6.43
N TRP A 205 -9.68 9.50 7.51
CA TRP A 205 -9.15 9.62 8.86
C TRP A 205 -7.93 8.72 9.06
N ASP A 206 -8.00 7.46 8.60
CA ASP A 206 -6.89 6.51 8.70
C ASP A 206 -5.62 7.07 8.04
N VAL A 207 -5.73 7.51 6.78
CA VAL A 207 -4.58 8.05 6.04
C VAL A 207 -4.01 9.29 6.71
N ARG A 208 -4.85 10.23 7.14
CA ARG A 208 -4.41 11.44 7.85
C ARG A 208 -3.75 11.13 9.18
N ASN A 209 -4.28 10.16 9.93
CA ASN A 209 -3.71 9.73 11.20
C ASN A 209 -2.34 9.07 11.01
N LEU A 210 -2.19 8.20 10.01
CA LEU A 210 -0.91 7.58 9.66
C LEU A 210 0.14 8.64 9.31
N LYS A 211 -0.18 9.58 8.44
CA LYS A 211 0.72 10.69 8.08
C LYS A 211 1.10 11.57 9.28
N ALA A 212 0.14 11.88 10.16
CA ALA A 212 0.39 12.68 11.36
C ALA A 212 1.32 11.98 12.37
N HIS A 213 1.49 10.66 12.25
CA HIS A 213 2.35 9.83 13.10
C HIS A 213 3.60 9.30 12.37
N ASN A 214 4.02 9.96 11.28
CA ASN A 214 5.25 9.68 10.53
C ASN A 214 5.27 8.30 9.83
N VAL A 215 4.14 7.63 9.72
CA VAL A 215 4.02 6.41 8.91
C VAL A 215 4.13 6.78 7.44
N ASN A 216 5.02 6.11 6.72
CA ASN A 216 5.22 6.33 5.28
C ASN A 216 4.71 5.18 4.40
N ALA A 217 4.34 4.04 5.00
CA ALA A 217 3.95 2.85 4.25
C ALA A 217 2.81 2.06 4.90
N VAL A 218 2.03 1.36 4.07
CA VAL A 218 0.96 0.45 4.49
C VAL A 218 1.09 -0.86 3.73
N ARG A 219 1.00 -2.00 4.43
CA ARG A 219 0.71 -3.29 3.81
C ARG A 219 -0.79 -3.53 3.94
N THR A 220 -1.45 -3.80 2.81
CA THR A 220 -2.90 -4.06 2.78
C THR A 220 -3.17 -5.50 3.24
N SER A 221 -3.02 -5.75 4.52
CA SER A 221 -3.15 -7.06 5.15
C SER A 221 -4.60 -7.52 5.19
N HIS A 222 -4.99 -8.69 4.69
CA HIS A 222 -4.26 -9.56 3.76
C HIS A 222 -5.12 -9.71 2.51
N TYR A 223 -5.51 -8.59 1.90
CA TYR A 223 -6.38 -8.51 0.72
C TYR A 223 -6.32 -7.11 0.07
N PRO A 224 -6.67 -6.97 -1.21
CA PRO A 224 -6.74 -5.67 -1.85
C PRO A 224 -7.73 -4.76 -1.14
N ASN A 225 -7.25 -3.60 -0.64
CA ASN A 225 -8.10 -2.62 0.02
C ASN A 225 -9.04 -1.90 -0.95
N ASP A 226 -9.97 -1.10 -0.43
CA ASP A 226 -10.88 -0.30 -1.24
C ASP A 226 -10.10 0.64 -2.18
N PRO A 227 -10.47 0.77 -3.47
CA PRO A 227 -9.78 1.66 -4.41
C PRO A 227 -9.70 3.12 -3.92
N TYR A 228 -10.70 3.58 -3.17
CA TYR A 228 -10.67 4.92 -2.60
C TYR A 228 -9.54 5.08 -1.55
N PHE A 229 -9.25 4.05 -0.76
CA PHE A 229 -8.11 4.06 0.14
C PHE A 229 -6.78 4.15 -0.61
N LEU A 230 -6.63 3.42 -1.72
CA LEU A 230 -5.45 3.50 -2.58
C LEU A 230 -5.31 4.89 -3.21
N HIS A 231 -6.41 5.48 -3.68
CA HIS A 231 -6.42 6.87 -4.16
C HIS A 231 -5.97 7.85 -3.06
N LEU A 232 -6.41 7.67 -1.83
CA LEU A 232 -5.92 8.49 -0.71
C LEU A 232 -4.43 8.30 -0.46
N CYS A 233 -3.90 7.08 -0.62
CA CYS A 233 -2.45 6.82 -0.54
C CYS A 233 -1.68 7.56 -1.65
N ASP A 234 -2.22 7.63 -2.87
CA ASP A 234 -1.63 8.42 -3.97
C ASP A 234 -1.59 9.91 -3.64
N VAL A 235 -2.68 10.46 -3.12
CA VAL A 235 -2.86 11.91 -2.85
C VAL A 235 -2.08 12.36 -1.62
N TYR A 236 -2.10 11.59 -0.54
CA TYR A 236 -1.45 11.96 0.72
C TYR A 236 0.00 11.46 0.81
N GLY A 237 0.43 10.59 -0.08
CA GLY A 237 1.76 10.02 -0.11
C GLY A 237 1.97 8.94 0.95
N LEU A 238 1.47 7.73 0.71
CA LEU A 238 1.80 6.52 1.46
C LEU A 238 2.27 5.46 0.48
N TYR A 239 3.39 4.81 0.75
CA TYR A 239 3.82 3.63 0.00
C TYR A 239 2.93 2.45 0.33
N VAL A 240 2.63 1.61 -0.65
CA VAL A 240 1.74 0.48 -0.46
C VAL A 240 2.42 -0.82 -0.91
N ILE A 241 2.36 -1.83 -0.05
CA ILE A 241 2.44 -3.23 -0.47
C ILE A 241 1.00 -3.69 -0.69
N GLY A 242 0.62 -3.83 -1.97
CA GLY A 242 -0.69 -4.33 -2.37
C GLY A 242 -0.73 -5.85 -2.28
N GLU A 243 -1.57 -6.40 -1.39
CA GLU A 243 -1.57 -7.83 -1.11
C GLU A 243 -2.78 -8.55 -1.66
N THR A 244 -2.53 -9.67 -2.29
CA THR A 244 -3.56 -10.55 -2.85
C THR A 244 -4.36 -11.19 -1.71
N ASN A 245 -5.67 -11.36 -1.92
CA ASN A 245 -6.54 -12.05 -0.95
C ASN A 245 -6.23 -13.56 -0.95
N LEU A 246 -5.13 -13.92 -0.31
CA LEU A 246 -4.64 -15.28 -0.21
C LEU A 246 -3.99 -15.51 1.15
N GLU A 247 -4.64 -16.36 1.96
CA GLU A 247 -4.09 -16.90 3.19
C GLU A 247 -4.68 -18.29 3.44
N SER A 248 -3.83 -19.25 3.75
CA SER A 248 -4.23 -20.65 3.99
C SER A 248 -3.55 -21.26 5.20
N HIS A 249 -3.28 -20.42 6.22
CA HIS A 249 -2.51 -20.73 7.42
C HIS A 249 -2.97 -22.03 8.10
N GLY A 250 -4.26 -22.20 8.34
CA GLY A 250 -4.82 -23.40 8.98
C GLY A 250 -4.63 -24.71 8.20
N THR A 251 -4.15 -24.68 6.95
CA THR A 251 -3.87 -25.90 6.18
C THR A 251 -2.52 -26.53 6.49
N TRP A 252 -1.55 -25.74 7.02
CA TRP A 252 -0.20 -26.21 7.31
C TRP A 252 0.24 -25.99 8.76
N GLN A 253 -0.25 -24.96 9.44
CA GLN A 253 -0.02 -24.76 10.86
C GLN A 253 -1.13 -25.44 11.66
N LYS A 254 -0.93 -26.70 11.97
CA LYS A 254 -1.87 -27.50 12.76
C LYS A 254 -1.39 -27.61 14.20
N LEU A 255 -2.31 -27.77 15.15
CA LEU A 255 -1.99 -27.95 16.56
C LEU A 255 -0.94 -29.05 16.76
N GLY A 256 0.29 -28.63 17.12
CA GLY A 256 1.41 -29.52 17.42
C GLY A 256 2.19 -30.05 16.21
N ALA A 257 1.97 -29.51 15.01
CA ALA A 257 2.75 -29.87 13.84
C ALA A 257 2.87 -28.65 12.90
N ASP A 258 4.05 -28.05 12.84
CA ASP A 258 4.40 -27.05 11.84
C ASP A 258 5.03 -27.76 10.64
N GLY A 259 4.60 -27.39 9.44
CA GLY A 259 5.19 -27.86 8.19
C GLY A 259 4.17 -28.29 7.14
N SER A 260 4.64 -28.31 5.90
CA SER A 260 3.83 -28.71 4.75
C SER A 260 3.60 -30.22 4.72
N ASP A 261 2.40 -30.61 4.36
CA ASP A 261 2.01 -31.97 4.07
C ASP A 261 1.12 -32.02 2.80
N GLU A 262 0.53 -33.19 2.52
CA GLU A 262 -0.37 -33.36 1.38
C GLU A 262 -1.64 -32.50 1.44
N TRP A 263 -1.96 -31.86 2.57
CA TRP A 263 -3.12 -31.00 2.79
C TRP A 263 -2.80 -29.50 2.71
N THR A 264 -1.52 -29.15 2.60
CA THR A 264 -1.09 -27.75 2.48
C THR A 264 -1.60 -27.12 1.19
N LEU A 265 -2.25 -25.98 1.30
CA LEU A 265 -2.79 -25.21 0.18
C LEU A 265 -2.07 -23.86 0.06
N PRO A 266 -1.95 -23.31 -1.17
CA PRO A 266 -2.16 -23.98 -2.44
C PRO A 266 -1.02 -24.93 -2.82
N GLY A 267 0.17 -24.79 -2.21
CA GLY A 267 1.34 -25.62 -2.42
C GLY A 267 1.71 -25.77 -3.91
N ALA A 268 1.90 -27.01 -4.35
CA ALA A 268 2.16 -27.33 -5.75
C ALA A 268 0.94 -27.98 -6.44
N ARG A 269 -0.25 -27.76 -5.92
CA ARG A 269 -1.49 -28.39 -6.37
C ARG A 269 -2.08 -27.69 -7.61
N PRO A 270 -2.13 -28.36 -8.78
CA PRO A 270 -2.58 -27.73 -10.01
C PRO A 270 -4.04 -27.31 -9.98
N GLU A 271 -4.89 -27.98 -9.21
CA GLU A 271 -6.31 -27.67 -9.06
C GLU A 271 -6.61 -26.33 -8.39
N TRP A 272 -5.63 -25.73 -7.70
CA TRP A 272 -5.76 -24.42 -7.07
C TRP A 272 -5.11 -23.30 -7.87
N ARG A 273 -4.33 -23.65 -8.89
CA ARG A 273 -3.53 -22.70 -9.67
C ARG A 273 -4.35 -21.54 -10.24
N ASP A 274 -5.45 -21.87 -10.92
CA ASP A 274 -6.27 -20.86 -11.60
C ASP A 274 -6.97 -19.94 -10.59
N ALA A 275 -7.43 -20.47 -9.46
CA ALA A 275 -8.00 -19.67 -8.38
C ALA A 275 -6.98 -18.71 -7.74
N VAL A 276 -5.72 -19.12 -7.66
CA VAL A 276 -4.61 -18.29 -7.14
C VAL A 276 -4.24 -17.19 -8.15
N LEU A 277 -4.06 -17.55 -9.42
CA LEU A 277 -3.71 -16.59 -10.46
C LEU A 277 -4.83 -15.56 -10.69
N ALA A 278 -6.09 -15.96 -10.69
CA ALA A 278 -7.22 -15.05 -10.85
C ALA A 278 -7.28 -13.98 -9.75
N ARG A 279 -6.82 -14.27 -8.52
CA ARG A 279 -6.72 -13.27 -7.45
C ARG A 279 -5.66 -12.22 -7.75
N ALA A 280 -4.50 -12.66 -8.26
CA ALA A 280 -3.42 -11.75 -8.65
C ALA A 280 -3.83 -10.87 -9.83
N GLU A 281 -4.46 -11.48 -10.85
CA GLU A 281 -4.97 -10.78 -12.02
C GLU A 281 -6.00 -9.73 -11.64
N ALA A 282 -7.01 -10.09 -10.85
CA ALA A 282 -8.05 -9.17 -10.41
C ALA A 282 -7.49 -7.98 -9.63
N MET A 283 -6.49 -8.18 -8.76
CA MET A 283 -5.85 -7.11 -8.03
C MET A 283 -5.02 -6.21 -8.96
N LEU A 284 -4.17 -6.79 -9.79
CA LEU A 284 -3.30 -6.04 -10.68
C LEU A 284 -4.11 -5.20 -11.67
N GLU A 285 -5.08 -5.80 -12.35
CA GLU A 285 -5.89 -5.11 -13.36
C GLU A 285 -6.68 -3.94 -12.76
N ARG A 286 -7.19 -4.08 -11.54
CA ARG A 286 -7.88 -3.01 -10.84
C ARG A 286 -6.94 -1.87 -10.41
N ASP A 287 -5.74 -2.22 -9.90
CA ASP A 287 -4.93 -1.30 -9.09
C ASP A 287 -3.62 -0.84 -9.78
N LYS A 288 -3.31 -1.33 -10.98
CA LYS A 288 -2.03 -1.13 -11.70
C LYS A 288 -1.63 0.33 -11.94
N ASN A 289 -2.58 1.27 -11.91
CA ASN A 289 -2.30 2.69 -12.15
C ASN A 289 -2.05 3.51 -10.87
N HIS A 290 -2.16 2.91 -9.68
CA HIS A 290 -1.86 3.61 -8.42
C HIS A 290 -0.33 3.77 -8.21
N PRO A 291 0.23 4.99 -8.22
CA PRO A 291 1.66 5.21 -7.97
C PRO A 291 2.08 4.81 -6.55
N ALA A 292 1.16 4.84 -5.59
CA ALA A 292 1.42 4.44 -4.20
C ALA A 292 1.86 2.97 -4.08
N ILE A 293 1.34 2.08 -4.93
CA ILE A 293 1.72 0.66 -4.90
C ILE A 293 3.14 0.51 -5.45
N LEU A 294 4.08 0.12 -4.60
CA LEU A 294 5.47 -0.15 -4.97
C LEU A 294 5.74 -1.65 -5.13
N ILE A 295 4.99 -2.48 -4.43
CA ILE A 295 5.24 -3.92 -4.33
C ILE A 295 3.91 -4.65 -4.45
N TRP A 296 3.89 -5.69 -5.29
CA TRP A 296 2.82 -6.69 -5.34
C TRP A 296 3.16 -7.84 -4.39
N SER A 297 2.26 -8.17 -3.47
CA SER A 297 2.43 -9.28 -2.54
C SER A 297 1.55 -10.48 -2.95
N CYS A 298 2.15 -11.66 -2.96
CA CYS A 298 1.47 -12.90 -3.34
C CYS A 298 0.45 -13.38 -2.29
N GLY A 299 0.44 -12.80 -1.09
CA GLY A 299 -0.45 -13.18 -0.01
C GLY A 299 0.27 -13.31 1.32
N ASN A 300 -0.39 -13.95 2.27
CA ASN A 300 0.06 -14.16 3.64
C ASN A 300 0.02 -15.64 3.99
N GLU A 301 0.90 -16.09 4.86
CA GLU A 301 0.94 -17.36 5.60
C GLU A 301 0.36 -18.58 4.87
N SER A 302 0.77 -18.76 3.61
CA SER A 302 0.36 -19.91 2.77
C SER A 302 1.49 -20.89 2.50
N HIS A 303 2.46 -21.00 3.43
CA HIS A 303 3.66 -21.81 3.45
C HIS A 303 4.62 -21.53 2.28
N GLY A 304 4.21 -21.74 1.05
CA GLY A 304 5.01 -21.61 -0.15
C GLY A 304 4.55 -22.57 -1.24
N GLY A 305 5.42 -22.83 -2.20
CA GLY A 305 5.19 -23.80 -3.26
C GLY A 305 5.14 -23.21 -4.66
N ARG A 306 5.06 -24.12 -5.63
CA ARG A 306 5.10 -23.79 -7.07
C ARG A 306 4.00 -22.81 -7.48
N THR A 307 2.79 -22.95 -6.94
CA THR A 307 1.65 -22.11 -7.32
C THR A 307 1.87 -20.65 -6.98
N LEU A 308 2.46 -20.37 -5.81
CA LEU A 308 2.83 -18.99 -5.42
C LEU A 308 4.01 -18.46 -6.23
N TRP A 309 4.96 -19.33 -6.58
CA TRP A 309 6.02 -18.95 -7.51
C TRP A 309 5.43 -18.55 -8.89
N GLU A 310 4.51 -19.33 -9.45
CA GLU A 310 3.83 -18.99 -10.71
C GLU A 310 3.06 -17.67 -10.62
N MET A 311 2.41 -17.38 -9.48
CA MET A 311 1.79 -16.07 -9.20
C MET A 311 2.82 -14.95 -9.23
N SER A 312 3.99 -15.14 -8.63
CA SER A 312 5.05 -14.13 -8.64
C SER A 312 5.57 -13.85 -10.06
N GLN A 313 5.66 -14.90 -10.91
CA GLN A 313 6.05 -14.73 -12.31
C GLN A 313 4.98 -13.98 -13.12
N TYR A 314 3.69 -14.20 -12.81
CA TYR A 314 2.61 -13.43 -13.40
C TYR A 314 2.79 -11.92 -13.13
N PHE A 315 2.97 -11.52 -11.86
CA PHE A 315 3.20 -10.11 -11.51
C PHE A 315 4.39 -9.51 -12.25
N ARG A 316 5.54 -10.20 -12.27
CA ARG A 316 6.75 -9.70 -12.95
C ARG A 316 6.56 -9.54 -14.46
N THR A 317 5.74 -10.37 -15.07
CA THR A 317 5.46 -10.32 -16.51
C THR A 317 4.44 -9.22 -16.84
N ALA A 318 3.38 -9.12 -16.05
CA ALA A 318 2.30 -8.17 -16.29
C ALA A 318 2.69 -6.73 -15.89
N ASP A 319 3.48 -6.57 -14.82
CA ASP A 319 3.93 -5.27 -14.34
C ASP A 319 5.38 -5.28 -13.83
N PRO A 320 6.36 -5.15 -14.73
CA PRO A 320 7.78 -5.13 -14.37
C PRO A 320 8.22 -3.84 -13.65
N SER A 321 7.35 -2.85 -13.48
CA SER A 321 7.65 -1.58 -12.81
C SER A 321 7.57 -1.66 -11.27
N ARG A 322 7.15 -2.81 -10.72
CA ARG A 322 7.01 -3.07 -9.30
C ARG A 322 7.74 -4.35 -8.90
N LEU A 323 8.16 -4.41 -7.64
CA LEU A 323 8.75 -5.61 -7.08
C LEU A 323 7.66 -6.57 -6.59
N VAL A 324 8.05 -7.83 -6.37
CA VAL A 324 7.16 -8.88 -5.86
C VAL A 324 7.62 -9.32 -4.48
N HIS A 325 6.67 -9.40 -3.57
CA HIS A 325 6.85 -9.80 -2.17
C HIS A 325 6.14 -11.12 -1.88
N TYR A 326 6.78 -11.95 -1.10
CA TYR A 326 6.15 -13.08 -0.41
C TYR A 326 6.99 -13.51 0.80
N GLU A 327 6.41 -13.55 1.99
CA GLU A 327 7.12 -13.92 3.21
C GLU A 327 7.35 -15.43 3.33
N GLY A 328 6.47 -16.26 2.76
CA GLY A 328 6.54 -17.73 2.86
C GLY A 328 7.80 -18.34 2.25
N ILE A 329 8.65 -17.58 1.57
CA ILE A 329 10.00 -18.05 1.19
C ILE A 329 10.85 -18.39 2.42
N PHE A 330 10.50 -17.88 3.60
CA PHE A 330 11.12 -18.25 4.86
C PHE A 330 10.83 -19.72 5.23
N TRP A 331 9.62 -20.16 4.98
CA TRP A 331 9.15 -21.52 5.29
C TRP A 331 9.51 -22.54 4.19
N ASP A 332 9.39 -22.15 2.92
CA ASP A 332 9.71 -22.98 1.75
C ASP A 332 10.84 -22.37 0.91
N ARG A 333 12.06 -22.81 1.16
CA ARG A 333 13.27 -22.38 0.43
C ARG A 333 13.42 -23.04 -0.94
N THR A 334 12.47 -23.86 -1.39
CA THR A 334 12.50 -24.51 -2.71
C THR A 334 12.31 -23.50 -3.83
N TRP A 335 11.53 -22.43 -3.59
CA TRP A 335 11.20 -21.37 -4.55
C TRP A 335 11.63 -19.97 -4.05
N PRO A 336 12.95 -19.72 -3.85
CA PRO A 336 13.41 -18.48 -3.23
C PRO A 336 13.11 -17.25 -4.09
N ASP A 337 12.96 -17.42 -5.42
CA ASP A 337 12.66 -16.35 -6.37
C ASP A 337 11.17 -15.97 -6.41
N THR A 338 10.34 -16.52 -5.54
CA THR A 338 8.96 -16.06 -5.35
C THR A 338 8.94 -14.62 -4.86
N SER A 339 9.92 -14.19 -4.06
CA SER A 339 10.04 -12.81 -3.57
C SER A 339 11.35 -12.16 -4.02
N ASP A 340 11.32 -10.85 -4.31
CA ASP A 340 12.50 -10.05 -4.64
C ASP A 340 13.30 -9.62 -3.40
N MET A 341 12.69 -9.73 -2.22
CA MET A 341 13.29 -9.44 -0.93
C MET A 341 13.14 -10.62 0.02
N GLU A 342 14.02 -10.71 1.01
CA GLU A 342 13.76 -11.52 2.19
C GLU A 342 12.70 -10.81 3.02
N SER A 343 11.73 -11.56 3.51
CA SER A 343 10.67 -11.05 4.36
C SER A 343 10.38 -12.04 5.46
N GLN A 344 10.31 -11.55 6.69
CA GLN A 344 10.07 -12.36 7.86
C GLN A 344 9.09 -11.65 8.81
N MET A 345 8.54 -12.42 9.76
CA MET A 345 7.65 -11.95 10.81
C MET A 345 8.31 -12.07 12.16
N TYR A 346 8.22 -11.04 12.99
CA TYR A 346 8.61 -11.01 14.42
C TYR A 346 10.04 -11.45 14.73
N THR A 347 10.93 -11.49 13.73
CA THR A 347 12.33 -11.88 13.92
C THR A 347 13.06 -10.80 14.72
N PRO A 348 13.70 -11.14 15.85
CA PRO A 348 14.47 -10.18 16.65
C PRO A 348 15.64 -9.57 15.86
N VAL A 349 15.98 -8.31 16.13
CA VAL A 349 17.08 -7.58 15.43
C VAL A 349 18.39 -8.36 15.47
N ALA A 350 18.69 -9.05 16.58
CA ALA A 350 19.91 -9.86 16.68
C ALA A 350 19.94 -11.02 15.67
N ASP A 351 18.80 -11.63 15.41
CA ASP A 351 18.67 -12.74 14.46
C ASP A 351 18.64 -12.22 13.00
N ILE A 352 18.07 -11.02 12.76
CA ILE A 352 18.18 -10.34 11.45
C ILE A 352 19.65 -10.05 11.13
N LYS A 353 20.41 -9.51 12.10
CA LYS A 353 21.87 -9.27 11.95
C LYS A 353 22.62 -10.55 11.57
N LYS A 354 22.32 -11.64 12.23
CA LYS A 354 22.92 -12.94 11.94
C LYS A 354 22.53 -13.43 10.55
N PHE A 355 21.24 -13.35 10.20
CA PHE A 355 20.74 -13.78 8.92
C PHE A 355 21.40 -13.00 7.77
N LEU A 356 21.45 -11.69 7.83
CA LEU A 356 22.05 -10.84 6.80
C LEU A 356 23.58 -11.04 6.66
N ALA A 357 24.27 -11.40 7.75
CA ALA A 357 25.69 -11.76 7.68
C ALA A 357 25.92 -13.07 6.91
N GLU A 358 24.99 -14.02 6.96
CA GLU A 358 25.04 -15.31 6.30
C GLU A 358 24.40 -15.29 4.89
N HIS A 359 23.39 -14.44 4.67
CA HIS A 359 22.53 -14.38 3.48
C HIS A 359 22.36 -12.92 2.96
N PRO A 360 23.41 -12.31 2.41
CA PRO A 360 23.36 -10.93 1.95
C PRO A 360 22.85 -10.77 0.50
N GLU A 361 22.13 -11.76 -0.06
CA GLU A 361 21.79 -11.78 -1.48
C GLU A 361 20.64 -10.85 -1.83
N LYS A 362 19.71 -10.60 -0.89
CA LYS A 362 18.51 -9.80 -1.06
C LYS A 362 18.40 -8.71 -0.01
N PRO A 363 17.64 -7.61 -0.30
CA PRO A 363 17.19 -6.71 0.75
C PRO A 363 16.25 -7.44 1.70
N PHE A 364 16.16 -6.96 2.92
CA PHE A 364 15.35 -7.56 3.98
C PHE A 364 14.32 -6.57 4.50
N ILE A 365 13.08 -7.00 4.65
CA ILE A 365 12.02 -6.26 5.35
C ILE A 365 11.35 -7.14 6.40
N MET A 366 10.77 -6.52 7.42
CA MET A 366 9.83 -7.19 8.32
C MET A 366 8.42 -6.91 7.83
N CYS A 367 7.73 -7.91 7.22
CA CYS A 367 6.34 -7.69 6.85
C CYS A 367 5.43 -7.56 8.08
N GLU A 368 5.84 -8.12 9.22
CA GLU A 368 5.18 -7.94 10.51
C GLU A 368 6.20 -7.88 11.65
N TYR A 369 6.07 -6.86 12.53
CA TYR A 369 6.89 -6.77 13.73
C TYR A 369 6.19 -5.98 14.84
N SER A 370 6.73 -6.03 16.06
CA SER A 370 6.25 -5.30 17.24
C SER A 370 4.75 -5.44 17.46
N HIS A 371 4.24 -6.69 17.42
CA HIS A 371 2.83 -7.03 17.61
C HIS A 371 2.17 -6.21 18.73
N ALA A 372 1.14 -5.43 18.39
CA ALA A 372 0.60 -4.39 19.25
C ALA A 372 -0.58 -4.82 20.13
N MET A 373 -0.83 -6.12 20.26
CA MET A 373 -1.92 -6.68 21.07
C MET A 373 -1.83 -6.23 22.52
N GLY A 374 -2.93 -5.71 23.05
CA GLY A 374 -3.03 -5.29 24.43
C GLY A 374 -2.04 -4.19 24.80
N ASN A 375 -1.26 -4.40 25.86
CA ASN A 375 -0.24 -3.46 26.35
C ASN A 375 1.17 -3.83 25.87
N SER A 376 1.34 -4.07 24.59
CA SER A 376 2.59 -4.45 23.94
C SER A 376 3.07 -3.38 22.92
N CYS A 377 3.73 -3.77 21.83
CA CYS A 377 4.34 -2.89 20.84
C CYS A 377 5.63 -2.22 21.33
N GLY A 378 6.47 -2.99 22.03
CA GLY A 378 7.80 -2.54 22.47
C GLY A 378 8.91 -2.77 21.44
N GLY A 379 10.08 -2.16 21.66
CA GLY A 379 11.27 -2.40 20.87
C GLY A 379 11.28 -1.80 19.46
N ILE A 380 10.31 -0.95 19.10
CA ILE A 380 10.20 -0.35 17.76
C ILE A 380 11.50 0.35 17.36
N THR A 381 12.09 1.10 18.30
CA THR A 381 13.31 1.88 18.06
C THR A 381 14.50 1.01 17.66
N ASP A 382 14.61 -0.21 18.17
CA ASP A 382 15.73 -1.11 17.83
C ASP A 382 15.67 -1.49 16.33
N TYR A 383 14.48 -1.74 15.81
CA TYR A 383 14.28 -2.03 14.38
C TYR A 383 14.48 -0.80 13.51
N THR A 384 13.94 0.36 13.91
CA THR A 384 14.06 1.59 13.11
C THR A 384 15.49 2.10 13.07
N GLU A 385 16.24 2.09 14.17
CA GLU A 385 17.64 2.48 14.17
C GLU A 385 18.49 1.52 13.33
N TYR A 386 18.23 0.20 13.42
CA TYR A 386 18.95 -0.78 12.62
C TYR A 386 18.79 -0.57 11.11
N ALA A 387 17.64 -0.07 10.66
CA ALA A 387 17.43 0.25 9.25
C ALA A 387 18.32 1.40 8.72
N TYR A 388 18.88 2.21 9.61
CA TYR A 388 19.87 3.25 9.26
C TYR A 388 21.32 2.80 9.47
N GLU A 389 21.55 1.68 10.19
CA GLU A 389 22.85 1.06 10.37
C GLU A 389 23.19 0.05 9.28
N GLU A 390 22.20 -0.73 8.83
CA GLU A 390 22.34 -1.82 7.86
C GLU A 390 21.64 -1.51 6.54
N LEU A 391 22.41 -1.46 5.46
CA LEU A 391 21.89 -1.07 4.14
C LEU A 391 20.89 -2.07 3.54
N LEU A 392 21.04 -3.35 3.86
CA LEU A 392 20.14 -4.39 3.35
C LEU A 392 18.84 -4.48 4.16
N TYR A 393 18.81 -4.01 5.40
CA TYR A 393 17.59 -3.97 6.20
C TYR A 393 16.81 -2.68 5.92
N GLN A 394 15.70 -2.78 5.22
CA GLN A 394 14.95 -1.62 4.73
C GLN A 394 13.63 -1.38 5.48
N GLY A 395 13.60 -1.70 6.79
CA GLY A 395 12.48 -1.40 7.68
C GLY A 395 11.39 -2.47 7.69
N GLY A 396 10.15 -2.08 7.96
CA GLY A 396 9.06 -3.03 8.07
C GLY A 396 7.72 -2.42 8.47
N PHE A 397 6.76 -3.31 8.81
CA PHE A 397 5.36 -2.97 9.02
C PHE A 397 4.91 -3.50 10.38
N ILE A 398 4.48 -2.62 11.29
CA ILE A 398 3.98 -3.00 12.61
C ILE A 398 2.68 -3.80 12.46
N TRP A 399 2.52 -4.90 13.16
CA TRP A 399 1.26 -5.59 13.34
C TRP A 399 0.57 -5.08 14.60
N GLU A 400 -0.58 -4.42 14.52
CA GLU A 400 -1.18 -3.82 13.34
C GLU A 400 -1.79 -2.43 13.65
N TYR A 401 -2.44 -1.80 12.69
CA TYR A 401 -2.91 -0.43 12.81
C TYR A 401 -4.12 -0.27 13.74
N MET A 402 -5.15 -1.14 13.63
CA MET A 402 -6.44 -0.91 14.29
C MET A 402 -6.99 -2.16 14.96
N ASP A 403 -7.51 -2.02 16.19
CA ASP A 403 -8.35 -3.04 16.83
C ASP A 403 -9.64 -3.29 16.04
N HIS A 404 -10.04 -4.56 15.88
CA HIS A 404 -11.25 -4.96 15.13
C HIS A 404 -12.43 -5.27 16.05
N GLY A 405 -12.66 -4.44 17.06
CA GLY A 405 -13.83 -4.59 17.94
C GLY A 405 -15.10 -4.03 17.31
N ILE A 406 -16.25 -4.67 17.62
CA ILE A 406 -17.59 -4.16 17.31
C ILE A 406 -18.12 -3.37 18.50
N ALA A 407 -18.64 -2.16 18.23
CA ALA A 407 -19.23 -1.32 19.27
C ALA A 407 -20.51 -1.97 19.84
N VAL A 408 -20.53 -2.15 21.14
CA VAL A 408 -21.65 -2.72 21.88
C VAL A 408 -22.01 -1.85 23.10
N THR A 409 -23.22 -2.04 23.60
CA THR A 409 -23.64 -1.48 24.89
C THR A 409 -24.00 -2.65 25.79
N ASP A 410 -23.39 -2.72 26.95
CA ASP A 410 -23.69 -3.78 27.92
C ASP A 410 -25.10 -3.64 28.54
N PRO A 411 -25.58 -4.65 29.27
CA PRO A 411 -26.91 -4.60 29.91
C PRO A 411 -27.12 -3.42 30.90
N ASP A 412 -26.01 -2.87 31.42
CA ASP A 412 -26.02 -1.72 32.32
C ASP A 412 -26.00 -0.37 31.59
N GLY A 413 -25.99 -0.40 30.24
CA GLY A 413 -25.98 0.78 29.38
C GLY A 413 -24.58 1.37 29.15
N LYS A 414 -23.50 0.69 29.52
CA LYS A 414 -22.13 1.15 29.34
C LYS A 414 -21.61 0.76 27.94
N PRO A 415 -21.09 1.74 27.17
CA PRO A 415 -20.50 1.44 25.88
C PRO A 415 -19.17 0.69 26.02
N GLY A 416 -18.90 -0.23 25.08
CA GLY A 416 -17.68 -1.03 25.01
C GLY A 416 -17.50 -1.62 23.61
N PHE A 417 -16.52 -2.51 23.48
CA PHE A 417 -16.27 -3.25 22.26
C PHE A 417 -16.28 -4.74 22.55
N ALA A 418 -16.83 -5.52 21.63
CA ALA A 418 -16.82 -6.96 21.62
C ALA A 418 -15.99 -7.46 20.44
N TYR A 419 -15.43 -8.65 20.54
CA TYR A 419 -14.64 -9.29 19.50
C TYR A 419 -15.21 -10.66 19.11
N GLY A 420 -14.61 -11.33 18.13
CA GLY A 420 -15.07 -12.62 17.62
C GLY A 420 -15.21 -13.67 18.72
N GLY A 421 -16.36 -14.36 18.76
CA GLY A 421 -16.74 -15.31 19.80
C GLY A 421 -17.71 -14.76 20.85
N ASP A 422 -17.69 -13.44 21.11
CA ASP A 422 -18.62 -12.79 22.07
C ASP A 422 -20.08 -12.87 21.61
N PHE A 423 -20.32 -13.00 20.31
CA PHE A 423 -21.64 -13.16 19.72
C PHE A 423 -22.06 -14.62 19.53
N GLY A 424 -21.27 -15.58 20.05
CA GLY A 424 -21.49 -17.00 19.83
C GLY A 424 -21.15 -17.47 18.41
N ASP A 425 -20.48 -16.64 17.64
CA ASP A 425 -20.00 -16.92 16.28
C ASP A 425 -18.84 -17.93 16.30
N ARG A 426 -18.78 -18.76 15.25
CA ARG A 426 -17.73 -19.77 15.02
C ARG A 426 -17.54 -20.02 13.53
N PRO A 427 -16.28 -20.26 13.07
CA PRO A 427 -15.02 -20.14 13.79
C PRO A 427 -14.69 -18.69 14.19
N THR A 428 -13.74 -18.49 15.10
CA THR A 428 -13.29 -17.16 15.56
C THR A 428 -11.85 -17.24 16.07
N ASP A 429 -11.09 -16.18 15.87
CA ASP A 429 -9.73 -16.01 16.36
C ASP A 429 -9.70 -15.25 17.71
N ARG A 430 -10.88 -14.95 18.29
CA ARG A 430 -11.07 -14.32 19.61
C ARG A 430 -10.35 -12.97 19.70
N GLU A 431 -9.50 -12.79 20.74
CA GLU A 431 -8.76 -11.56 21.03
C GLU A 431 -7.68 -11.21 19.99
N PHE A 432 -7.31 -12.10 19.09
CA PHE A 432 -6.36 -11.83 18.01
C PHE A 432 -6.87 -10.82 16.96
N CYS A 433 -8.03 -10.26 17.17
CA CYS A 433 -8.53 -9.11 16.42
C CYS A 433 -8.49 -7.79 17.24
N VAL A 434 -7.72 -7.72 18.35
CA VAL A 434 -7.55 -6.52 19.20
C VAL A 434 -6.07 -6.22 19.44
N ASP A 435 -5.32 -6.11 18.36
CA ASP A 435 -3.88 -5.92 18.29
C ASP A 435 -3.48 -4.59 17.60
N GLY A 436 -4.38 -3.62 17.64
CA GLY A 436 -4.21 -2.32 17.00
C GLY A 436 -3.39 -1.30 17.79
N LEU A 437 -2.76 -0.39 17.04
CA LEU A 437 -2.19 0.86 17.54
C LEU A 437 -3.27 1.87 17.91
N VAL A 438 -4.44 1.78 17.27
CA VAL A 438 -5.62 2.58 17.58
C VAL A 438 -6.78 1.69 17.99
N LEU A 439 -7.70 2.26 18.80
CA LEU A 439 -8.92 1.59 19.22
C LEU A 439 -9.92 1.44 18.05
N PRO A 440 -10.92 0.54 18.16
CA PRO A 440 -11.88 0.30 17.08
C PRO A 440 -12.65 1.55 16.64
N ASP A 441 -12.79 2.55 17.52
CA ASP A 441 -13.44 3.84 17.25
C ASP A 441 -12.47 4.94 16.79
N ARG A 442 -11.27 4.55 16.34
CA ARG A 442 -10.21 5.43 15.82
C ARG A 442 -9.57 6.37 16.84
N ARG A 443 -9.77 6.16 18.15
CA ARG A 443 -8.99 6.88 19.16
C ARG A 443 -7.57 6.34 19.22
N ASN A 444 -6.59 7.24 19.16
CA ASN A 444 -5.19 6.89 19.33
C ASN A 444 -4.92 6.34 20.74
N THR A 445 -4.12 5.28 20.80
CA THR A 445 -3.53 4.81 22.07
C THR A 445 -2.13 5.41 22.25
N PRO A 446 -1.52 5.34 23.43
CA PRO A 446 -0.14 5.78 23.64
C PRO A 446 0.89 5.09 22.73
N LYS A 447 0.56 3.95 22.13
CA LYS A 447 1.39 3.26 21.15
C LYS A 447 1.63 4.12 19.90
N MET A 448 0.61 4.88 19.46
CA MET A 448 0.76 5.79 18.31
C MET A 448 1.76 6.92 18.57
N ASP A 449 1.88 7.42 19.80
CA ASP A 449 2.91 8.40 20.16
C ASP A 449 4.32 7.76 20.11
N ALA A 450 4.45 6.50 20.53
CA ALA A 450 5.70 5.76 20.44
C ALA A 450 6.11 5.51 18.97
N VAL A 451 5.14 5.14 18.11
CA VAL A 451 5.35 5.00 16.66
C VAL A 451 5.79 6.33 16.06
N LYS A 452 5.11 7.43 16.38
CA LYS A 452 5.47 8.77 15.90
C LYS A 452 6.91 9.15 16.24
N ALA A 453 7.35 8.82 17.44
CA ALA A 453 8.72 9.09 17.88
C ALA A 453 9.74 8.19 17.17
N ALA A 454 9.46 6.89 17.04
CA ALA A 454 10.34 5.92 16.40
C ALA A 454 10.46 6.14 14.88
N TYR A 455 9.39 6.64 14.24
CA TYR A 455 9.31 6.92 12.81
C TYR A 455 9.63 8.39 12.45
N ALA A 456 10.21 9.14 13.40
CA ALA A 456 10.55 10.53 13.14
C ALA A 456 11.55 10.65 11.97
N PRO A 457 11.25 11.50 10.95
CA PRO A 457 12.15 11.69 9.81
C PRO A 457 13.39 12.52 10.13
N LEU A 458 13.45 13.06 11.34
CA LEU A 458 14.61 13.78 11.88
C LEU A 458 15.04 13.14 13.20
N LYS A 459 16.28 12.66 13.27
CA LYS A 459 16.88 12.24 14.54
C LYS A 459 17.52 13.43 15.22
N ILE A 460 16.98 13.84 16.35
CA ILE A 460 17.47 14.99 17.13
C ILE A 460 18.17 14.48 18.38
N THR A 461 19.47 14.76 18.49
CA THR A 461 20.27 14.46 19.67
C THR A 461 20.70 15.78 20.32
N LEU A 462 20.47 15.92 21.62
CA LEU A 462 20.90 17.09 22.37
C LEU A 462 22.22 16.82 23.08
N THR A 463 23.17 17.75 22.92
CA THR A 463 24.42 17.80 23.70
C THR A 463 24.29 18.87 24.80
N ASP A 464 25.38 19.22 25.46
CA ASP A 464 25.38 20.29 26.46
C ASP A 464 25.17 21.70 25.86
N THR A 465 25.47 21.88 24.57
CA THR A 465 25.54 23.21 23.93
C THR A 465 24.73 23.33 22.62
N GLU A 466 24.37 22.23 22.02
CA GLU A 466 23.74 22.21 20.67
C GLU A 466 22.76 21.06 20.48
N ALA A 467 21.91 21.18 19.48
CA ALA A 467 21.15 20.12 18.90
C ALA A 467 21.85 19.59 17.64
N VAL A 468 22.08 18.29 17.57
CA VAL A 468 22.59 17.58 16.40
C VAL A 468 21.40 16.95 15.70
N ILE A 469 21.12 17.35 14.47
CA ILE A 469 19.96 16.92 13.69
C ILE A 469 20.41 16.15 12.46
N GLU A 470 20.12 14.86 12.43
CA GLU A 470 20.30 13.99 11.28
C GLU A 470 19.00 14.00 10.44
N ASN A 471 19.10 14.46 9.19
CA ASN A 471 17.95 14.48 8.27
C ASN A 471 17.79 13.11 7.60
N ARG A 472 16.83 12.33 8.04
CA ARG A 472 16.48 10.99 7.54
C ARG A 472 15.40 10.98 6.46
N ASN A 473 14.91 12.16 6.02
CA ASN A 473 14.06 12.25 4.85
C ASN A 473 14.79 11.74 3.59
N LEU A 474 14.05 11.31 2.59
CA LEU A 474 14.61 10.93 1.29
C LEU A 474 14.77 12.14 0.36
N PHE A 475 13.82 13.07 0.38
CA PHE A 475 13.71 14.17 -0.57
C PHE A 475 13.58 15.53 0.12
N THR A 476 13.04 15.59 1.33
CA THR A 476 12.70 16.83 2.04
C THR A 476 13.91 17.40 2.78
N ASP A 477 14.28 18.65 2.45
CA ASP A 477 15.32 19.40 3.15
C ASP A 477 14.84 19.87 4.53
N LEU A 478 15.77 20.05 5.49
CA LEU A 478 15.47 20.52 6.84
C LEU A 478 14.82 21.91 6.87
N SER A 479 15.04 22.74 5.84
CA SER A 479 14.40 24.05 5.70
C SER A 479 12.86 23.98 5.61
N ALA A 480 12.29 22.80 5.33
CA ALA A 480 10.85 22.55 5.40
C ALA A 480 10.30 22.48 6.83
N TYR A 481 11.15 22.57 7.84
CA TYR A 481 10.77 22.46 9.25
C TYR A 481 11.10 23.74 10.02
N ASP A 482 10.19 24.13 10.95
CA ASP A 482 10.52 25.05 12.02
C ASP A 482 11.07 24.25 13.22
N LEU A 483 12.24 24.64 13.70
CA LEU A 483 12.89 24.06 14.87
C LEU A 483 12.55 24.91 16.08
N VAL A 484 11.67 24.41 16.93
CA VAL A 484 11.22 25.12 18.13
C VAL A 484 12.06 24.68 19.33
N PHE A 485 12.96 25.56 19.78
CA PHE A 485 13.73 25.38 20.98
C PHE A 485 12.97 25.95 22.18
N ALA A 486 12.82 25.17 23.25
CA ALA A 486 12.22 25.64 24.49
C ALA A 486 13.09 25.24 25.69
N SER A 487 13.38 26.18 26.58
CA SER A 487 14.06 25.88 27.83
C SER A 487 13.19 26.28 29.03
N SER A 488 13.11 25.36 30.00
CA SER A 488 12.48 25.63 31.29
C SER A 488 13.51 25.48 32.40
N VAL A 489 13.48 26.41 33.36
CA VAL A 489 14.34 26.41 34.56
C VAL A 489 13.44 26.61 35.75
N THR A 490 13.64 25.81 36.82
CA THR A 490 12.82 25.90 38.04
C THR A 490 12.75 27.35 38.56
N GLY A 491 11.53 27.86 38.68
CA GLY A 491 11.27 29.21 39.18
C GLY A 491 11.48 30.34 38.16
N LYS A 492 11.75 30.05 36.89
CA LYS A 492 11.90 31.05 35.82
C LYS A 492 10.88 30.84 34.71
N PRO A 493 10.50 31.90 33.97
CA PRO A 493 9.68 31.78 32.79
C PRO A 493 10.32 30.90 31.73
N GLN A 494 9.49 30.12 31.00
CA GLN A 494 9.95 29.36 29.83
C GLN A 494 10.46 30.31 28.75
N ARG A 495 11.61 30.00 28.16
CA ARG A 495 12.13 30.67 26.96
C ARG A 495 11.80 29.84 25.74
N ARG A 496 11.50 30.50 24.64
CA ARG A 496 11.27 29.84 23.33
C ARG A 496 11.99 30.60 22.23
N ALA A 497 12.55 29.89 21.26
CA ALA A 497 13.05 30.42 20.01
C ALA A 497 12.69 29.46 18.88
N MET A 498 12.48 30.01 17.70
CA MET A 498 12.22 29.26 16.48
C MET A 498 13.37 29.56 15.51
N LEU A 499 14.01 28.52 15.04
CA LEU A 499 15.12 28.58 14.09
C LEU A 499 14.76 27.77 12.84
N ARG A 500 15.43 28.11 11.75
CA ARG A 500 15.45 27.30 10.51
C ARG A 500 16.89 27.02 10.14
N ALA A 501 17.11 25.89 9.52
CA ALA A 501 18.40 25.50 9.00
C ALA A 501 18.21 24.74 7.69
N ASP A 502 19.21 24.78 6.84
CA ASP A 502 19.29 23.98 5.62
C ASP A 502 20.13 22.75 5.91
N CYS A 503 19.59 21.57 5.67
CA CYS A 503 20.31 20.30 5.78
C CYS A 503 19.68 19.31 4.81
N LYS A 504 20.46 18.87 3.85
CA LYS A 504 19.94 17.97 2.81
C LYS A 504 19.62 16.58 3.38
N PRO A 505 18.75 15.81 2.71
CA PRO A 505 18.54 14.43 3.05
C PRO A 505 19.84 13.63 3.19
N GLY A 506 19.99 12.90 4.30
CA GLY A 506 21.17 12.11 4.62
C GLY A 506 22.34 12.90 5.25
N GLU A 507 22.22 14.22 5.41
CA GLU A 507 23.21 15.05 6.07
C GLU A 507 22.88 15.29 7.56
N THR A 508 23.85 15.83 8.30
CA THR A 508 23.71 16.18 9.72
C THR A 508 24.03 17.65 9.92
N GLU A 509 23.18 18.37 10.67
CA GLU A 509 23.34 19.77 11.00
C GLU A 509 23.54 19.96 12.51
N HIS A 510 24.45 20.86 12.88
CA HIS A 510 24.77 21.21 14.26
C HIS A 510 24.24 22.59 14.60
N ILE A 511 23.25 22.70 15.46
CA ILE A 511 22.56 23.95 15.78
C ILE A 511 22.82 24.33 17.23
N PRO A 512 23.64 25.36 17.51
CA PRO A 512 23.87 25.86 18.87
C PRO A 512 22.57 26.26 19.55
N PHE A 513 22.46 26.02 20.86
CA PHE A 513 21.28 26.43 21.61
C PHE A 513 21.13 27.96 21.57
N PRO A 514 19.94 28.49 21.28
CA PRO A 514 19.67 29.93 21.24
C PRO A 514 19.67 30.56 22.66
N PHE A 515 19.82 29.75 23.69
CA PHE A 515 19.85 30.18 25.09
C PHE A 515 21.01 29.51 25.83
N ALA A 516 21.68 30.28 26.70
CA ALA A 516 22.59 29.67 27.66
C ALA A 516 21.79 28.87 28.71
N LEU A 517 22.21 27.64 28.97
CA LEU A 517 21.73 26.87 30.12
C LEU A 517 22.33 27.42 31.42
N PRO A 518 21.61 27.37 32.54
CA PRO A 518 22.15 27.85 33.83
C PRO A 518 23.24 26.90 34.32
N GLU A 519 24.30 27.49 34.94
CA GLU A 519 25.40 26.73 35.52
C GLU A 519 24.99 25.89 36.74
N ALA A 520 23.85 26.23 37.37
CA ALA A 520 23.30 25.52 38.52
C ALA A 520 21.76 25.51 38.51
N GLY A 521 21.18 24.42 39.02
CA GLY A 521 19.75 24.21 39.09
C GLY A 521 19.21 23.21 38.05
N LEU A 522 17.94 22.80 38.19
CA LEU A 522 17.27 21.90 37.24
C LEU A 522 16.82 22.70 36.01
N ALA A 523 17.41 22.39 34.86
CA ALA A 523 17.02 22.95 33.59
C ALA A 523 16.64 21.82 32.61
N CYS A 524 15.67 22.07 31.76
CA CYS A 524 15.27 21.18 30.69
C CYS A 524 15.30 21.95 29.37
N MET A 525 15.94 21.36 28.34
CA MET A 525 15.91 21.82 26.97
C MET A 525 15.07 20.84 26.14
N THR A 526 14.17 21.36 25.33
CA THR A 526 13.44 20.58 24.34
C THR A 526 13.63 21.21 22.96
N VAL A 527 13.74 20.35 21.95
CA VAL A 527 13.73 20.76 20.54
C VAL A 527 12.63 19.98 19.84
N THR A 528 11.76 20.70 19.14
CA THR A 528 10.66 20.12 18.38
C THR A 528 10.74 20.60 16.94
N ALA A 529 10.77 19.69 15.99
CA ALA A 529 10.65 20.02 14.58
C ALA A 529 9.17 20.00 14.17
N VAL A 530 8.71 21.07 13.53
CA VAL A 530 7.35 21.23 13.04
C VAL A 530 7.41 21.44 11.53
N GLN A 531 6.96 20.48 10.77
CA GLN A 531 6.92 20.59 9.31
C GLN A 531 5.86 21.60 8.86
N TRP A 532 6.22 22.47 7.93
CA TRP A 532 5.30 23.39 7.28
C TRP A 532 4.36 22.61 6.37
N GLY A 533 3.07 22.73 6.66
CA GLY A 533 1.93 22.30 5.89
C GLY A 533 2.18 21.29 4.78
N CYS A 534 1.84 20.04 5.02
CA CYS A 534 1.48 19.11 3.96
C CYS A 534 0.25 19.69 3.26
N LYS A 535 0.46 20.60 2.29
CA LYS A 535 -0.60 21.04 1.39
C LYS A 535 -0.80 19.91 0.40
N ALA A 536 -1.82 19.08 0.60
CA ALA A 536 -2.46 18.43 -0.52
C ALA A 536 -2.79 19.56 -1.53
N ARG A 537 -2.01 19.67 -2.59
CA ARG A 537 -2.33 20.58 -3.69
C ARG A 537 -3.50 19.97 -4.44
N HIS A 538 -4.72 20.22 -3.96
CA HIS A 538 -5.91 20.03 -4.76
C HIS A 538 -5.88 21.08 -5.87
N SER A 539 -5.46 20.70 -7.06
CA SER A 539 -5.87 21.32 -8.29
C SER A 539 -7.03 20.49 -8.85
N GLY A 540 -8.24 20.99 -8.69
CA GLY A 540 -9.42 20.38 -9.30
C GLY A 540 -10.43 19.90 -8.25
N GLY A 541 -11.61 20.53 -8.28
CA GLY A 541 -12.74 20.14 -7.43
C GLY A 541 -13.26 18.73 -7.74
N LEU A 542 -13.81 18.13 -6.71
CA LEU A 542 -14.65 16.93 -6.78
C LEU A 542 -15.91 17.22 -7.59
#